data_618687fa1d35aceb862ab0e46d719ea4
#
_entry.id   618687fa1d35aceb862ab0e46d719ea4
#
_cell.length_a   1.000
_cell.length_b   1.000
_cell.length_c   1.000
_cell.angle_alpha   90.00
_cell.angle_beta   90.00
_cell.angle_gamma   90.00
#
_symmetry.space_group_name_H-M   'P 1'
#
loop_
_entity.id
_entity.type
_entity.pdbx_description
1 polymer ?
#
loop_
_entity_poly.entity_id
_entity_poly.type
_entity_poly.pdbx_seq_one_letter_code
_entity_poly.pdbx_strand_id
1 'polypeptide(L)'
;MKTRANASSLQGVARINLTEDGSEYANGLILLPDSWIAPAGVTFKSGFASGWGVQAYADYQIFTLDQWSKLEKSGAVFLPASSDRDGTDVSGVGNYGYYWSATLTDEGDACHLSFVSSEAGMGDYYRFYGKAVRLVRDVK
;
A
#
# COMPACT_ATOMS: atom_id res chain seq x y z
N MET A 1 1.98 14.67 14.33
CA MET A 1 1.37 14.11 13.13
C MET A 1 -0.10 14.45 13.10
N LYS A 2 -0.60 15.20 12.11
CA LYS A 2 -2.05 15.45 12.01
C LYS A 2 -2.71 14.13 11.62
N THR A 3 -3.53 13.58 12.52
CA THR A 3 -4.39 12.44 12.18
C THR A 3 -5.40 12.87 11.13
N ARG A 4 -5.44 12.18 10.00
CA ARG A 4 -6.46 12.40 8.97
C ARG A 4 -7.83 12.08 9.54
N ALA A 5 -8.77 13.01 9.43
CA ALA A 5 -10.12 12.84 9.96
C ALA A 5 -10.90 11.65 9.36
N ASN A 6 -10.51 11.13 8.19
CA ASN A 6 -11.18 10.04 7.47
C ASN A 6 -10.18 9.01 6.90
N ALA A 7 -9.10 8.71 7.63
CA ALA A 7 -8.03 7.84 7.13
C ALA A 7 -8.53 6.45 6.66
N SER A 8 -9.52 5.89 7.35
CA SER A 8 -10.07 4.57 7.01
C SER A 8 -10.83 4.52 5.68
N SER A 9 -11.41 5.64 5.24
CA SER A 9 -12.15 5.75 3.97
C SER A 9 -11.25 6.11 2.78
N LEU A 10 -10.00 6.51 3.03
CA LEU A 10 -9.03 6.98 2.04
C LEU A 10 -7.89 6.00 1.80
N GLN A 11 -8.06 4.76 2.17
CA GLN A 11 -7.12 3.67 1.91
C GLN A 11 -7.84 2.36 1.64
N GLY A 12 -7.23 1.49 0.88
CA GLY A 12 -7.76 0.16 0.64
C GLY A 12 -6.74 -0.75 -0.02
N VAL A 13 -6.79 -2.04 0.34
CA VAL A 13 -5.97 -3.05 -0.29
C VAL A 13 -6.55 -3.45 -1.64
N ALA A 14 -5.68 -3.80 -2.58
CA ALA A 14 -6.08 -4.17 -3.93
C ALA A 14 -5.02 -5.01 -4.64
N ARG A 15 -5.46 -5.72 -5.67
CA ARG A 15 -4.62 -6.25 -6.73
C ARG A 15 -4.74 -5.38 -7.97
N ILE A 16 -3.62 -5.04 -8.59
CA ILE A 16 -3.57 -4.41 -9.91
C ILE A 16 -3.10 -5.47 -10.90
N ASN A 17 -3.91 -5.81 -11.88
CA ASN A 17 -3.51 -6.68 -12.97
C ASN A 17 -2.62 -5.90 -13.95
N LEU A 18 -1.43 -6.41 -14.21
CA LEU A 18 -0.44 -5.82 -15.10
C LEU A 18 -0.61 -6.32 -16.54
N THR A 19 -1.32 -7.43 -16.72
CA THR A 19 -1.71 -8.00 -18.00
C THR A 19 -3.22 -8.16 -18.08
N GLU A 20 -3.77 -8.22 -19.30
CA GLU A 20 -5.23 -8.37 -19.52
C GLU A 20 -5.76 -9.68 -18.94
N ASP A 21 -5.00 -10.76 -19.02
CA ASP A 21 -5.37 -12.08 -18.50
C ASP A 21 -5.14 -12.21 -16.96
N GLY A 22 -4.53 -11.20 -16.33
CA GLY A 22 -4.22 -11.21 -14.91
C GLY A 22 -3.10 -12.18 -14.50
N SER A 23 -2.33 -12.69 -15.46
CA SER A 23 -1.19 -13.59 -15.18
C SER A 23 -0.05 -12.87 -14.45
N GLU A 24 0.13 -11.59 -14.73
CA GLU A 24 1.03 -10.71 -13.99
C GLU A 24 0.23 -9.68 -13.20
N TYR A 25 0.59 -9.49 -11.94
CA TYR A 25 -0.12 -8.60 -11.04
C TYR A 25 0.78 -8.04 -9.93
N ALA A 26 0.32 -6.99 -9.30
CA ALA A 26 0.88 -6.47 -8.06
C ALA A 26 -0.22 -6.35 -7.00
N ASN A 27 0.03 -6.88 -5.81
CA ASN A 27 -0.79 -6.65 -4.63
C ASN A 27 -0.25 -5.45 -3.84
N GLY A 28 -1.10 -4.71 -3.18
CA GLY A 28 -0.65 -3.59 -2.38
C GLY A 28 -1.75 -2.78 -1.70
N LEU A 29 -1.33 -1.68 -1.12
CA LEU A 29 -2.20 -0.70 -0.46
C LEU A 29 -2.32 0.54 -1.36
N ILE A 30 -3.56 0.97 -1.60
CA ILE A 30 -3.86 2.22 -2.28
C ILE A 30 -4.18 3.29 -1.23
N LEU A 31 -3.54 4.44 -1.36
CA LEU A 31 -3.80 5.64 -0.56
C LEU A 31 -4.41 6.71 -1.46
N LEU A 32 -5.48 7.34 -0.98
CA LEU A 32 -6.19 8.41 -1.67
C LEU A 32 -5.92 9.76 -1.01
N PRO A 33 -5.89 10.88 -1.76
CA PRO A 33 -5.76 12.21 -1.17
C PRO A 33 -7.03 12.61 -0.38
N ASP A 34 -6.90 13.58 0.52
CA ASP A 34 -8.00 14.01 1.40
C ASP A 34 -9.23 14.52 0.65
N SER A 35 -9.02 15.13 -0.50
CA SER A 35 -10.06 15.69 -1.37
C SER A 35 -10.36 14.79 -2.56
N TRP A 36 -10.15 13.49 -2.45
CA TRP A 36 -10.33 12.57 -3.57
C TRP A 36 -11.76 12.51 -4.06
N ILE A 37 -11.90 12.56 -5.38
CA ILE A 37 -13.16 12.36 -6.10
C ILE A 37 -12.98 11.18 -7.03
N ALA A 38 -13.90 10.21 -6.95
CA ALA A 38 -13.84 9.02 -7.79
C ALA A 38 -13.91 9.37 -9.28
N PRO A 39 -12.96 8.93 -10.11
CA PRO A 39 -13.02 9.12 -11.54
C PRO A 39 -14.18 8.30 -12.15
N ALA A 40 -14.73 8.79 -13.26
CA ALA A 40 -15.82 8.10 -13.94
C ALA A 40 -15.41 6.67 -14.36
N GLY A 41 -16.31 5.71 -14.12
CA GLY A 41 -16.13 4.32 -14.49
C GLY A 41 -15.20 3.53 -13.58
N VAL A 42 -14.77 4.09 -12.44
CA VAL A 42 -13.96 3.38 -11.44
C VAL A 42 -14.64 3.45 -10.07
N THR A 43 -14.84 2.30 -9.47
CA THR A 43 -15.32 2.17 -8.09
C THR A 43 -14.18 1.76 -7.19
N PHE A 44 -13.98 2.47 -6.10
CA PHE A 44 -12.97 2.16 -5.09
C PHE A 44 -13.66 1.71 -3.79
N LYS A 45 -13.24 0.56 -3.29
CA LYS A 45 -13.67 0.01 -2.01
C LYS A 45 -12.58 0.29 -0.97
N SER A 46 -12.87 1.14 0.00
CA SER A 46 -11.95 1.41 1.12
C SER A 46 -11.88 0.24 2.10
N GLY A 47 -10.73 0.11 2.79
CA GLY A 47 -10.54 -0.85 3.87
C GLY A 47 -9.74 -2.09 3.46
N PHE A 48 -9.99 -3.18 4.15
CA PHE A 48 -9.16 -4.38 4.13
C PHE A 48 -10.00 -5.63 3.89
N ALA A 49 -9.35 -6.67 3.38
CA ALA A 49 -9.96 -7.99 3.24
C ALA A 49 -10.25 -8.62 4.61
N SER A 50 -11.25 -9.48 4.67
CA SER A 50 -11.50 -10.30 5.88
C SER A 50 -10.51 -11.46 6.01
N GLY A 51 -9.88 -11.87 4.90
CA GLY A 51 -8.88 -12.93 4.83
C GLY A 51 -7.46 -12.41 4.74
N TRP A 52 -6.52 -13.29 5.01
CA TRP A 52 -5.09 -13.04 4.96
C TRP A 52 -4.43 -13.82 3.82
N GLY A 53 -3.41 -13.25 3.22
CA GLY A 53 -2.59 -13.88 2.18
C GLY A 53 -2.68 -13.22 0.82
N VAL A 54 -1.87 -13.71 -0.11
CA VAL A 54 -1.71 -13.15 -1.46
C VAL A 54 -3.03 -13.06 -2.22
N GLN A 55 -3.87 -14.09 -2.13
CA GLN A 55 -5.15 -14.13 -2.84
C GLN A 55 -6.19 -13.16 -2.25
N ALA A 56 -6.13 -12.89 -0.94
CA ALA A 56 -7.10 -12.02 -0.27
C ALA A 56 -7.12 -10.58 -0.81
N TYR A 57 -6.01 -10.09 -1.38
CA TYR A 57 -6.00 -8.81 -2.09
C TYR A 57 -6.93 -8.81 -3.30
N ALA A 58 -6.90 -9.88 -4.10
CA ALA A 58 -7.76 -10.02 -5.27
C ALA A 58 -9.22 -10.26 -4.89
N ASP A 59 -9.46 -11.02 -3.85
CA ASP A 59 -10.82 -11.28 -3.33
C ASP A 59 -11.48 -10.00 -2.81
N TYR A 60 -10.67 -9.03 -2.39
CA TYR A 60 -11.17 -7.74 -1.93
C TYR A 60 -11.52 -6.79 -3.09
N GLN A 61 -10.55 -6.48 -3.95
CA GLN A 61 -10.79 -5.73 -5.20
C GLN A 61 -9.63 -5.89 -6.18
N ILE A 62 -9.96 -5.85 -7.45
CA ILE A 62 -9.00 -5.92 -8.57
C ILE A 62 -9.21 -4.70 -9.47
N PHE A 63 -8.10 -4.11 -9.91
CA PHE A 63 -8.09 -3.06 -10.94
C PHE A 63 -7.29 -3.53 -12.16
N THR A 64 -7.80 -3.19 -13.35
CA THR A 64 -7.02 -3.25 -14.58
C THR A 64 -6.02 -2.08 -14.64
N LEU A 65 -5.04 -2.13 -15.53
CA LEU A 65 -4.12 -1.00 -15.73
C LEU A 65 -4.86 0.28 -16.15
N ASP A 66 -5.91 0.18 -16.96
CA ASP A 66 -6.72 1.35 -17.35
C ASP A 66 -7.43 1.97 -16.13
N GLN A 67 -8.05 1.15 -15.30
CA GLN A 67 -8.69 1.60 -14.07
C GLN A 67 -7.67 2.21 -13.09
N TRP A 68 -6.51 1.57 -12.93
CA TRP A 68 -5.43 2.11 -12.11
C TRP A 68 -4.93 3.45 -12.64
N SER A 69 -4.73 3.59 -13.95
CA SER A 69 -4.33 4.87 -14.57
C SER A 69 -5.30 6.00 -14.26
N LYS A 70 -6.59 5.73 -14.23
CA LYS A 70 -7.61 6.72 -13.83
C LYS A 70 -7.51 7.09 -12.35
N LEU A 71 -7.30 6.10 -11.47
CA LEU A 71 -7.09 6.34 -10.04
C LEU A 71 -5.82 7.16 -9.79
N GLU A 72 -4.71 6.81 -10.44
CA GLU A 72 -3.43 7.51 -10.31
C GLU A 72 -3.54 8.98 -10.77
N LYS A 73 -4.22 9.24 -11.88
CA LYS A 73 -4.51 10.61 -12.36
C LYS A 73 -5.39 11.39 -11.40
N SER A 74 -6.21 10.74 -10.60
CA SER A 74 -7.01 11.36 -9.53
C SER A 74 -6.24 11.59 -8.23
N GLY A 75 -4.95 11.25 -8.19
CA GLY A 75 -4.06 11.45 -7.05
C GLY A 75 -3.85 10.23 -6.16
N ALA A 76 -4.36 9.05 -6.54
CA ALA A 76 -4.12 7.83 -5.80
C ALA A 76 -2.64 7.41 -5.85
N VAL A 77 -2.14 6.86 -4.77
CA VAL A 77 -0.78 6.31 -4.64
C VAL A 77 -0.87 4.83 -4.34
N PHE A 78 -0.11 4.01 -5.07
CA PHE A 78 0.01 2.58 -4.84
C PHE A 78 1.31 2.26 -4.11
N LEU A 79 1.19 1.46 -3.06
CA LEU A 79 2.30 0.89 -2.30
C LEU A 79 2.30 -0.62 -2.52
N PRO A 80 3.17 -1.16 -3.39
CA PRO A 80 3.26 -2.60 -3.60
C PRO A 80 3.61 -3.37 -2.33
N ALA A 81 3.06 -4.57 -2.18
CA ALA A 81 3.43 -5.53 -1.14
C ALA A 81 4.79 -6.17 -1.49
N SER A 82 5.85 -5.38 -1.37
CA SER A 82 7.22 -5.72 -1.79
C SER A 82 8.01 -6.44 -0.71
N SER A 83 7.42 -6.68 0.46
CA SER A 83 8.09 -7.29 1.62
C SER A 83 9.26 -6.45 2.15
N ASP A 84 10.15 -7.08 2.87
CA ASP A 84 11.43 -6.51 3.32
C ASP A 84 12.58 -7.48 3.06
N ARG A 85 13.78 -7.03 3.31
CA ARG A 85 15.01 -7.84 3.18
C ARG A 85 15.66 -7.99 4.55
N ASP A 86 15.98 -9.23 4.91
CA ASP A 86 16.84 -9.58 6.04
C ASP A 86 18.13 -10.24 5.50
N GLY A 87 19.24 -9.50 5.51
CA GLY A 87 20.48 -9.96 4.87
C GLY A 87 20.29 -10.20 3.37
N THR A 88 20.36 -11.46 2.95
CA THR A 88 20.14 -11.92 1.56
C THR A 88 18.73 -12.41 1.31
N ASP A 89 17.92 -12.60 2.36
CA ASP A 89 16.62 -13.21 2.27
C ASP A 89 15.52 -12.18 2.03
N VAL A 90 14.65 -12.49 1.08
CA VAL A 90 13.40 -11.76 0.80
C VAL A 90 12.28 -12.78 0.78
N SER A 91 11.30 -12.63 1.64
CA SER A 91 10.16 -13.54 1.74
C SER A 91 8.85 -12.79 1.81
N GLY A 92 7.77 -13.43 1.38
CA GLY A 92 6.42 -12.85 1.49
C GLY A 92 6.12 -11.72 0.52
N VAL A 93 6.85 -11.61 -0.59
CA VAL A 93 6.52 -10.69 -1.70
C VAL A 93 5.10 -10.96 -2.19
N GLY A 94 4.33 -9.90 -2.39
CA GLY A 94 2.91 -9.98 -2.76
C GLY A 94 1.96 -10.16 -1.57
N ASN A 95 2.49 -10.37 -0.36
CA ASN A 95 1.71 -10.52 0.87
C ASN A 95 1.92 -9.38 1.86
N TYR A 96 3.19 -8.99 2.11
CA TYR A 96 3.57 -7.96 3.06
C TYR A 96 4.08 -6.70 2.38
N GLY A 97 3.66 -5.53 2.88
CA GLY A 97 4.25 -4.25 2.56
C GLY A 97 4.92 -3.63 3.78
N TYR A 98 6.16 -3.17 3.63
CA TYR A 98 6.92 -2.47 4.66
C TYR A 98 7.59 -1.25 4.06
N TYR A 99 7.29 -0.08 4.61
CA TYR A 99 7.78 1.21 4.10
C TYR A 99 8.36 2.04 5.22
N TRP A 100 9.65 2.38 5.13
CA TRP A 100 10.27 3.30 6.09
C TRP A 100 9.62 4.67 6.06
N SER A 101 9.41 5.25 7.24
CA SER A 101 9.12 6.68 7.40
C SER A 101 10.41 7.45 7.71
N ALA A 102 10.33 8.78 7.67
CA ALA A 102 11.44 9.65 8.07
C ALA A 102 11.57 9.82 9.59
N THR A 103 10.69 9.22 10.37
CA THR A 103 10.68 9.35 11.83
C THR A 103 11.60 8.31 12.46
N LEU A 104 12.52 8.75 13.31
CA LEU A 104 13.38 7.89 14.13
C LEU A 104 12.78 7.75 15.52
N THR A 105 13.07 6.63 16.17
CA THR A 105 12.81 6.43 17.59
C THR A 105 14.08 6.69 18.41
N ASP A 106 13.94 6.86 19.71
CA ASP A 106 15.06 7.22 20.60
C ASP A 106 16.12 6.11 20.72
N GLU A 107 15.78 4.87 20.44
CA GLU A 107 16.65 3.69 20.63
C GLU A 107 17.35 3.18 19.36
N GLY A 108 17.32 3.94 18.29
CA GLY A 108 18.01 3.57 17.07
C GLY A 108 17.17 2.77 16.07
N ASP A 109 15.90 2.54 16.36
CA ASP A 109 14.93 1.99 15.43
C ASP A 109 14.35 3.09 14.54
N ALA A 110 13.71 2.71 13.47
CA ALA A 110 12.99 3.63 12.60
C ALA A 110 11.52 3.23 12.49
N CYS A 111 10.65 4.23 12.40
CA CYS A 111 9.23 3.99 12.19
C CYS A 111 8.97 3.51 10.76
N HIS A 112 8.02 2.61 10.60
CA HIS A 112 7.59 2.13 9.30
C HIS A 112 6.06 1.95 9.24
N LEU A 113 5.53 2.06 8.04
CA LEU A 113 4.21 1.56 7.71
C LEU A 113 4.34 0.07 7.37
N SER A 114 3.50 -0.76 7.97
CA SER A 114 3.33 -2.16 7.58
C SER A 114 1.89 -2.43 7.17
N PHE A 115 1.70 -3.30 6.20
CA PHE A 115 0.37 -3.77 5.83
C PHE A 115 0.39 -5.21 5.30
N VAL A 116 -0.74 -5.85 5.46
CA VAL A 116 -1.14 -7.10 4.81
C VAL A 116 -2.53 -6.90 4.20
N SER A 117 -3.10 -7.92 3.59
CA SER A 117 -4.45 -7.81 3.01
C SER A 117 -5.54 -7.48 4.03
N SER A 118 -5.36 -7.82 5.31
CA SER A 118 -6.38 -7.66 6.36
C SER A 118 -6.19 -6.45 7.27
N GLU A 119 -5.04 -5.78 7.23
CA GLU A 119 -4.77 -4.63 8.11
C GLU A 119 -3.58 -3.79 7.65
N ALA A 120 -3.47 -2.59 8.19
CA ALA A 120 -2.30 -1.74 8.08
C ALA A 120 -2.07 -1.00 9.39
N GLY A 121 -0.80 -0.70 9.70
CA GLY A 121 -0.43 0.02 10.91
C GLY A 121 0.96 0.62 10.85
N MET A 122 1.23 1.51 11.81
CA MET A 122 2.56 2.07 12.03
C MET A 122 3.25 1.30 13.16
N GLY A 123 4.52 1.01 12.97
CA GLY A 123 5.38 0.37 13.96
C GLY A 123 6.80 0.92 13.86
N ASP A 124 7.66 0.36 14.67
CA ASP A 124 9.11 0.62 14.66
C ASP A 124 9.86 -0.71 14.55
N TYR A 125 11.02 -0.66 13.93
CA TYR A 125 11.83 -1.85 13.71
C TYR A 125 13.30 -1.50 13.48
N TYR A 126 14.18 -2.50 13.64
CA TYR A 126 15.61 -2.35 13.46
C TYR A 126 15.97 -1.81 12.08
N ARG A 127 16.87 -0.83 12.04
CA ARG A 127 17.28 -0.13 10.80
C ARG A 127 18.04 -0.99 9.80
N PHE A 128 18.56 -2.16 10.23
CA PHE A 128 19.32 -3.03 9.33
C PHE A 128 18.44 -3.83 8.34
N TYR A 129 17.10 -3.87 8.56
CA TYR A 129 16.20 -4.46 7.59
C TYR A 129 16.04 -3.55 6.36
N GLY A 130 16.10 -4.16 5.18
CA GLY A 130 15.85 -3.45 3.92
C GLY A 130 14.37 -3.36 3.62
N LYS A 131 13.74 -2.22 3.94
CA LYS A 131 12.34 -1.95 3.63
C LYS A 131 12.23 -0.99 2.45
N ALA A 132 11.08 -1.01 1.77
CA ALA A 132 10.81 -0.08 0.68
C ALA A 132 10.74 1.37 1.17
N VAL A 133 10.99 2.30 0.25
CA VAL A 133 10.87 3.75 0.47
C VAL A 133 10.00 4.33 -0.63
N ARG A 134 8.99 5.11 -0.26
CA ARG A 134 8.22 5.93 -1.17
C ARG A 134 8.56 7.39 -0.92
N LEU A 135 9.23 8.01 -1.87
CA LEU A 135 9.51 9.43 -1.80
C LEU A 135 8.22 10.23 -1.94
N VAL A 136 8.05 11.20 -1.07
CA VAL A 136 6.94 12.17 -1.07
C VAL A 136 7.53 13.58 -1.07
N ARG A 137 6.78 14.51 -1.65
CA ARG A 137 7.12 15.93 -1.56
C ARG A 137 5.89 16.74 -1.16
N ASP A 138 6.12 17.82 -0.47
CA ASP A 138 5.04 18.77 -0.22
C ASP A 138 4.65 19.46 -1.55
N VAL A 139 3.37 19.47 -1.82
CA VAL A 139 2.80 20.28 -2.90
C VAL A 139 2.44 21.64 -2.30
N LYS A 140 3.18 22.62 -2.71
CA LYS A 140 2.94 24.01 -2.28
C LYS A 140 1.83 24.64 -3.11
#